data_905ad4dab94f05a7964531c677ec9603
#
_entry.id   905ad4dab94f05a7964531c677ec9603
#
_cell.length_a   1.000
_cell.length_b   1.000
_cell.length_c   1.000
_cell.angle_alpha   90.00
_cell.angle_beta   90.00
_cell.angle_gamma   90.00
#
_symmetry.space_group_name_H-M   'P 1'
#
loop_
_entity.id
_entity.type
_entity.pdbx_description
1 polymer ?
#
loop_
_entity_poly.entity_id
_entity_poly.type
_entity_poly.pdbx_seq_one_letter_code
_entity_poly.pdbx_strand_id
1 'polypeptide(L)'
;MTFKAGEEHFKVKALAEAKAKVIELVKGGATTHQAMALVGKKPDTIRQWLLRDSEFAKALAEAKEEGEAATLSNLGYDKKDLPFAEFSKNFLEQTVFPHHQDWVDLLEGREPSWVHPSMIYEKGDKSRVLINVPPEHAKSTVITVNYSTYRIALDPNIRIIVVSKTLLKAREYVYAIKQRLSHPRWLKMQNAFGPQGGWKEDADTWRTDTVYLGSDARNSSEKDPTIQALGMGGQIYGARADLIILDDVITTANAHEWEKQLNWLQKEVITRLGKNGKLLIVGTRIAPTDLYKELRNPEHWSGGRSPFTYFGMPAVLEYSEKPSDWVTLWKESDVPWDGDEGVEPNENGYYPKWDGEALFKRRSEVTPSTWALVYQQEDVQEDSIFPVAVVQGSVNGARRVGPLKPEAVGHPRNVEGYTVIGMDPAISGHAAFVALTYNRVDGRIYVLDCINMSEPTYDKIQNTLKEWTVKYKPQEIRIEINAFQKAFELDDNLRGWLAGYGVRLSSHHTNKNKWDSNFGIASMSALFGTTREGKFQDNNILELPSSDGSEGIKALIQQLITWKADTRGKTDCVMALWFAVIRARELIQSGTKVTPYLNNRWATRAQMEQRYLINLDDAFSEQWSEIYG
;
A
#
# COMPACT_ATOMS: atom_id res chain seq x y z
N MET A 1 78.63 24.58 -5.93
CA MET A 1 77.82 23.42 -6.37
C MET A 1 77.45 22.42 -5.23
N THR A 2 78.10 22.44 -4.11
CA THR A 2 77.93 21.51 -2.98
C THR A 2 76.65 21.74 -2.14
N PHE A 3 76.11 22.98 -2.06
CA PHE A 3 74.91 23.29 -1.30
C PHE A 3 73.59 22.75 -1.93
N LYS A 4 73.49 22.69 -3.24
CA LYS A 4 72.29 22.16 -3.94
C LYS A 4 72.17 20.62 -3.83
N ALA A 5 73.30 19.89 -3.85
CA ALA A 5 73.29 18.42 -3.72
C ALA A 5 72.87 17.94 -2.33
N GLY A 6 73.17 18.67 -1.24
CA GLY A 6 72.72 18.35 0.13
C GLY A 6 71.20 18.57 0.33
N GLU A 7 70.66 19.63 -0.26
CA GLU A 7 69.21 19.90 -0.20
C GLU A 7 68.37 18.88 -1.00
N GLU A 8 68.86 18.44 -2.17
CA GLU A 8 68.17 17.38 -2.91
C GLU A 8 68.22 16.04 -2.20
N HIS A 9 69.35 15.68 -1.62
CA HIS A 9 69.48 14.46 -0.83
C HIS A 9 68.56 14.47 0.40
N PHE A 10 68.42 15.61 1.08
CA PHE A 10 67.51 15.74 2.23
C PHE A 10 66.02 15.63 1.82
N LYS A 11 65.62 16.20 0.67
CA LYS A 11 64.26 16.11 0.13
C LYS A 11 63.90 14.70 -0.29
N VAL A 12 64.83 13.95 -0.91
CA VAL A 12 64.65 12.53 -1.29
C VAL A 12 64.50 11.67 -0.04
N LYS A 13 65.32 11.85 0.99
CA LYS A 13 65.23 11.13 2.25
C LYS A 13 63.91 11.40 2.97
N ALA A 14 63.49 12.65 3.11
CA ALA A 14 62.24 13.03 3.72
C ALA A 14 61.00 12.49 2.99
N LEU A 15 61.08 12.37 1.65
CA LEU A 15 60.02 11.76 0.84
C LEU A 15 59.94 10.23 1.06
N ALA A 16 61.08 9.55 1.17
CA ALA A 16 61.13 8.10 1.45
C ALA A 16 60.60 7.79 2.86
N GLU A 17 60.96 8.61 3.83
CA GLU A 17 60.45 8.49 5.23
C GLU A 17 58.94 8.72 5.28
N ALA A 18 58.43 9.71 4.57
CA ALA A 18 56.98 9.96 4.51
C ALA A 18 56.20 8.81 3.86
N LYS A 19 56.74 8.21 2.79
CA LYS A 19 56.15 7.04 2.13
C LYS A 19 56.17 5.80 3.04
N ALA A 20 57.27 5.53 3.71
CA ALA A 20 57.37 4.44 4.67
C ALA A 20 56.37 4.59 5.83
N LYS A 21 56.20 5.81 6.33
CA LYS A 21 55.26 6.10 7.41
C LYS A 21 53.79 5.96 6.97
N VAL A 22 53.48 6.31 5.72
CA VAL A 22 52.12 6.07 5.13
C VAL A 22 51.85 4.57 5.08
N ILE A 23 52.80 3.76 4.60
CA ILE A 23 52.65 2.29 4.57
C ILE A 23 52.40 1.73 5.97
N GLU A 24 53.20 2.14 6.96
CA GLU A 24 53.05 1.70 8.35
C GLU A 24 51.66 2.03 8.94
N LEU A 25 51.19 3.26 8.72
CA LEU A 25 49.86 3.71 9.18
C LEU A 25 48.74 2.93 8.52
N VAL A 26 48.86 2.67 7.21
CA VAL A 26 47.84 1.90 6.47
C VAL A 26 47.83 0.43 6.90
N LYS A 27 48.97 -0.19 7.16
CA LYS A 27 49.06 -1.52 7.78
C LYS A 27 48.37 -1.58 9.16
N GLY A 28 48.42 -0.48 9.90
CA GLY A 28 47.72 -0.32 11.17
C GLY A 28 46.20 -0.03 11.06
N GLY A 29 45.64 -0.11 9.85
CA GLY A 29 44.21 0.12 9.59
C GLY A 29 43.80 1.56 9.37
N ALA A 30 44.79 2.51 9.33
CA ALA A 30 44.48 3.88 8.93
C ALA A 30 44.12 3.96 7.44
N THR A 31 43.17 4.81 7.11
CA THR A 31 42.88 5.10 5.71
C THR A 31 44.07 5.79 5.06
N THR A 32 44.28 5.59 3.77
CA THR A 32 45.31 6.29 3.00
C THR A 32 45.23 7.81 3.18
N HIS A 33 44.00 8.36 3.25
CA HIS A 33 43.77 9.78 3.49
C HIS A 33 44.21 10.23 4.88
N GLN A 34 43.87 9.47 5.92
CA GLN A 34 44.32 9.71 7.29
C GLN A 34 45.86 9.61 7.41
N ALA A 35 46.42 8.57 6.76
CA ALA A 35 47.86 8.39 6.75
C ALA A 35 48.58 9.57 6.06
N MET A 36 48.05 10.07 4.93
CA MET A 36 48.59 11.24 4.24
C MET A 36 48.47 12.52 5.09
N ALA A 37 47.34 12.74 5.77
CA ALA A 37 47.14 13.88 6.67
C ALA A 37 48.13 13.82 7.86
N LEU A 38 48.32 12.63 8.45
CA LEU A 38 49.25 12.43 9.57
C LEU A 38 50.72 12.67 9.20
N VAL A 39 51.11 12.45 7.95
CA VAL A 39 52.43 12.78 7.44
C VAL A 39 52.51 14.21 6.84
N GLY A 40 51.49 15.03 7.04
CA GLY A 40 51.47 16.45 6.60
C GLY A 40 51.41 16.62 5.07
N LYS A 41 50.86 15.68 4.34
CA LYS A 41 50.72 15.73 2.87
C LYS A 41 49.26 15.84 2.47
N LYS A 42 49.02 16.53 1.34
CA LYS A 42 47.68 16.59 0.74
C LYS A 42 47.28 15.21 0.22
N PRO A 43 46.03 14.80 0.37
CA PRO A 43 45.54 13.51 -0.13
C PRO A 43 45.83 13.26 -1.61
N ASP A 44 45.67 14.26 -2.47
CA ASP A 44 45.90 14.15 -3.91
C ASP A 44 47.36 13.82 -4.26
N THR A 45 48.31 14.04 -3.33
CA THR A 45 49.71 13.71 -3.54
C THR A 45 49.97 12.21 -3.69
N ILE A 46 49.07 11.38 -3.10
CA ILE A 46 49.21 9.91 -3.19
C ILE A 46 49.14 9.43 -4.64
N ARG A 47 48.24 10.01 -5.46
CA ARG A 47 48.08 9.65 -6.87
C ARG A 47 49.38 9.85 -7.67
N GLN A 48 50.10 10.94 -7.37
CA GLN A 48 51.40 11.20 -8.01
C GLN A 48 52.46 10.20 -7.57
N TRP A 49 52.42 9.77 -6.28
CA TRP A 49 53.36 8.77 -5.77
C TRP A 49 53.12 7.39 -6.42
N LEU A 50 51.86 6.98 -6.53
CA LEU A 50 51.48 5.72 -7.18
C LEU A 50 51.89 5.68 -8.65
N LEU A 51 51.76 6.77 -9.39
CA LEU A 51 52.12 6.85 -10.80
C LEU A 51 53.64 6.86 -11.04
N ARG A 52 54.43 7.34 -10.07
CA ARG A 52 55.89 7.54 -10.25
C ARG A 52 56.75 6.49 -9.56
N ASP A 53 56.15 5.67 -8.70
CA ASP A 53 56.87 4.71 -7.87
C ASP A 53 56.09 3.40 -7.78
N SER A 54 56.45 2.46 -8.63
CA SER A 54 55.81 1.14 -8.71
C SER A 54 56.06 0.28 -7.46
N GLU A 55 57.22 0.45 -6.80
CA GLU A 55 57.53 -0.29 -5.54
C GLU A 55 56.66 0.22 -4.41
N PHE A 56 56.50 1.55 -4.28
CA PHE A 56 55.61 2.13 -3.33
C PHE A 56 54.14 1.73 -3.58
N ALA A 57 53.71 1.69 -4.88
CA ALA A 57 52.38 1.27 -5.25
C ALA A 57 52.10 -0.17 -4.79
N LYS A 58 53.04 -1.10 -5.02
CA LYS A 58 52.96 -2.48 -4.60
C LYS A 58 52.93 -2.61 -3.04
N ALA A 59 53.87 -1.94 -2.37
CA ALA A 59 53.95 -1.96 -0.91
C ALA A 59 52.69 -1.36 -0.26
N LEU A 60 52.07 -0.35 -0.86
CA LEU A 60 50.81 0.24 -0.37
C LEU A 60 49.62 -0.71 -0.61
N ALA A 61 49.60 -1.47 -1.71
CA ALA A 61 48.59 -2.49 -1.95
C ALA A 61 48.66 -3.60 -0.90
N GLU A 62 49.87 -4.14 -0.63
CA GLU A 62 50.09 -5.12 0.41
C GLU A 62 49.72 -4.59 1.81
N ALA A 63 50.06 -3.33 2.10
CA ALA A 63 49.69 -2.67 3.36
C ALA A 63 48.17 -2.50 3.53
N LYS A 64 47.45 -2.25 2.44
CA LYS A 64 45.97 -2.18 2.45
C LYS A 64 45.34 -3.54 2.74
N GLU A 65 45.80 -4.59 2.07
CA GLU A 65 45.31 -5.97 2.35
C GLU A 65 45.55 -6.38 3.80
N GLU A 66 46.75 -6.10 4.33
CA GLU A 66 47.05 -6.34 5.73
C GLU A 66 46.16 -5.51 6.68
N GLY A 67 45.96 -4.22 6.38
CA GLY A 67 45.12 -3.32 7.15
C GLY A 67 43.62 -3.66 7.03
N GLU A 68 43.15 -4.11 5.87
CA GLU A 68 41.81 -4.65 5.66
C GLU A 68 41.61 -5.91 6.50
N ALA A 69 42.51 -6.87 6.40
CA ALA A 69 42.49 -8.09 7.21
C ALA A 69 42.52 -7.79 8.72
N ALA A 70 43.33 -6.83 9.15
CA ALA A 70 43.37 -6.37 10.55
C ALA A 70 42.03 -5.70 10.97
N THR A 71 41.42 -4.89 10.11
CA THR A 71 40.15 -4.22 10.41
C THR A 71 39.02 -5.22 10.49
N LEU A 72 38.91 -6.16 9.55
CA LEU A 72 37.89 -7.21 9.56
C LEU A 72 38.12 -8.21 10.68
N SER A 73 39.39 -8.59 10.93
CA SER A 73 39.76 -9.45 12.04
C SER A 73 39.41 -8.82 13.41
N ASN A 74 39.56 -7.50 13.55
CA ASN A 74 39.14 -6.77 14.75
C ASN A 74 37.61 -6.78 14.94
N LEU A 75 36.84 -6.89 13.84
CA LEU A 75 35.39 -7.06 13.86
C LEU A 75 35.00 -8.54 14.02
N GLY A 76 35.95 -9.49 13.93
CA GLY A 76 35.70 -10.92 14.03
C GLY A 76 35.05 -11.56 12.80
N TYR A 77 35.14 -10.93 11.62
CA TYR A 77 34.53 -11.41 10.37
C TYR A 77 35.54 -11.51 9.23
N ASP A 78 35.35 -12.52 8.40
CA ASP A 78 35.92 -12.54 7.06
C ASP A 78 35.08 -11.64 6.11
N LYS A 79 35.71 -11.12 5.02
CA LYS A 79 35.05 -10.22 4.06
C LYS A 79 33.75 -10.79 3.52
N LYS A 80 33.70 -12.10 3.23
CA LYS A 80 32.51 -12.77 2.66
C LYS A 80 31.39 -12.98 3.68
N ASP A 81 31.72 -13.02 4.97
CA ASP A 81 30.81 -13.35 6.06
C ASP A 81 30.37 -12.12 6.86
N LEU A 82 30.84 -10.92 6.48
CA LEU A 82 30.51 -9.67 7.15
C LEU A 82 29.00 -9.37 7.03
N PRO A 83 28.24 -9.34 8.14
CA PRO A 83 26.81 -9.04 8.10
C PRO A 83 26.54 -7.60 7.65
N PHE A 84 25.42 -7.37 6.97
CA PHE A 84 25.02 -6.04 6.53
C PHE A 84 24.94 -5.03 7.68
N ALA A 85 24.40 -5.42 8.84
CA ALA A 85 24.29 -4.53 10.00
C ALA A 85 25.67 -4.04 10.45
N GLU A 86 26.65 -4.94 10.53
CA GLU A 86 28.03 -4.59 10.89
C GLU A 86 28.71 -3.75 9.82
N PHE A 87 28.48 -4.07 8.54
CA PHE A 87 28.95 -3.24 7.44
C PHE A 87 28.35 -1.83 7.50
N SER A 88 27.03 -1.71 7.65
CA SER A 88 26.33 -0.42 7.72
C SER A 88 26.84 0.43 8.90
N LYS A 89 26.94 -0.16 10.09
CA LYS A 89 27.41 0.52 11.29
C LYS A 89 28.87 0.98 11.18
N ASN A 90 29.77 0.09 10.75
CA ASN A 90 31.21 0.34 10.81
C ASN A 90 31.77 1.12 9.61
N PHE A 91 31.10 1.04 8.45
CA PHE A 91 31.60 1.61 7.18
C PHE A 91 30.69 2.66 6.58
N LEU A 92 29.37 2.64 6.86
CA LEU A 92 28.42 3.65 6.40
C LEU A 92 27.93 4.59 7.53
N GLU A 93 28.33 4.32 8.78
CA GLU A 93 27.95 5.09 9.98
C GLU A 93 26.42 5.17 10.15
N GLN A 94 25.72 4.07 9.86
CA GLN A 94 24.27 4.00 9.95
C GLN A 94 23.83 2.75 10.73
N THR A 95 22.97 2.96 11.70
CA THR A 95 22.35 1.89 12.48
C THR A 95 21.27 1.18 11.66
N VAL A 96 21.26 -0.13 11.75
CA VAL A 96 20.22 -0.99 11.16
C VAL A 96 19.22 -1.33 12.26
N PHE A 97 18.01 -0.80 12.16
CA PHE A 97 16.93 -1.07 13.11
C PHE A 97 16.24 -2.42 12.79
N PRO A 98 15.47 -3.01 13.73
CA PRO A 98 14.90 -4.36 13.54
C PRO A 98 14.15 -4.55 12.22
N HIS A 99 13.25 -3.63 11.84
CA HIS A 99 12.54 -3.72 10.57
C HIS A 99 13.44 -3.60 9.34
N HIS A 100 14.54 -2.82 9.42
CA HIS A 100 15.55 -2.76 8.36
C HIS A 100 16.30 -4.09 8.23
N GLN A 101 16.62 -4.75 9.37
CA GLN A 101 17.27 -6.04 9.37
C GLN A 101 16.39 -7.12 8.73
N ASP A 102 15.09 -7.11 9.02
CA ASP A 102 14.15 -8.06 8.40
C ASP A 102 14.09 -7.92 6.87
N TRP A 103 14.18 -6.69 6.34
CA TRP A 103 14.27 -6.49 4.89
C TRP A 103 15.54 -7.12 4.32
N VAL A 104 16.67 -6.92 4.98
CA VAL A 104 17.96 -7.48 4.55
C VAL A 104 17.94 -9.01 4.68
N ASP A 105 17.34 -9.55 5.72
CA ASP A 105 17.19 -11.00 5.88
C ASP A 105 16.41 -11.62 4.72
N LEU A 106 15.32 -11.00 4.31
CA LEU A 106 14.59 -11.42 3.10
C LEU A 106 15.46 -11.33 1.83
N LEU A 107 16.23 -10.25 1.69
CA LEU A 107 17.18 -10.10 0.57
C LEU A 107 18.28 -11.17 0.57
N GLU A 108 18.74 -11.60 1.73
CA GLU A 108 19.70 -12.69 1.89
C GLU A 108 19.05 -14.09 1.85
N GLY A 109 17.74 -14.16 1.68
CA GLY A 109 16.98 -15.42 1.62
C GLY A 109 16.76 -16.07 2.99
N ARG A 110 16.94 -15.30 4.07
CA ARG A 110 16.60 -15.70 5.44
C ARG A 110 15.15 -15.33 5.75
N GLU A 111 14.60 -15.96 6.78
CA GLU A 111 13.29 -15.58 7.33
C GLU A 111 13.45 -14.30 8.16
N PRO A 112 12.45 -13.40 8.19
CA PRO A 112 12.51 -12.24 9.07
C PRO A 112 12.53 -12.69 10.53
N SER A 113 13.33 -12.01 11.35
CA SER A 113 13.49 -12.33 12.76
C SER A 113 12.38 -11.75 13.63
N TRP A 114 11.72 -10.69 13.14
CA TRP A 114 10.66 -9.99 13.86
C TRP A 114 9.42 -9.81 12.98
N VAL A 115 8.38 -10.61 13.25
CA VAL A 115 7.09 -10.50 12.58
C VAL A 115 6.02 -10.23 13.62
N HIS A 116 5.58 -8.97 13.70
CA HIS A 116 4.48 -8.59 14.58
C HIS A 116 3.14 -9.07 14.01
N PRO A 117 2.12 -9.41 14.85
CA PRO A 117 0.80 -9.88 14.39
C PRO A 117 0.07 -8.92 13.44
N SER A 118 0.36 -7.62 13.49
CA SER A 118 -0.20 -6.62 12.58
C SER A 118 0.50 -6.57 11.22
N MET A 119 1.64 -7.24 11.06
CA MET A 119 2.36 -7.35 9.78
C MET A 119 1.81 -8.49 8.93
N ILE A 120 1.92 -8.34 7.63
CA ILE A 120 1.51 -9.38 6.68
C ILE A 120 2.78 -10.02 6.11
N TYR A 121 3.01 -11.29 6.41
CA TYR A 121 4.12 -12.06 5.87
C TYR A 121 3.61 -13.28 5.11
N GLU A 122 3.87 -13.30 3.79
CA GLU A 122 3.48 -14.39 2.88
C GLU A 122 4.73 -15.01 2.25
N LYS A 123 4.92 -16.30 2.45
CA LYS A 123 6.10 -17.02 1.93
C LYS A 123 5.95 -17.33 0.44
N GLY A 124 6.96 -16.96 -0.32
CA GLY A 124 7.10 -17.25 -1.73
C GLY A 124 8.51 -17.75 -2.08
N ASP A 125 8.98 -17.42 -3.28
CA ASP A 125 10.35 -17.66 -3.70
C ASP A 125 11.28 -16.63 -3.05
N LYS A 126 12.35 -17.11 -2.40
CA LYS A 126 13.38 -16.27 -1.74
C LYS A 126 14.15 -15.35 -2.69
N SER A 127 14.06 -15.60 -3.98
CA SER A 127 14.66 -14.74 -5.02
C SER A 127 13.67 -13.68 -5.56
N ARG A 128 12.44 -13.67 -5.10
CA ARG A 128 11.36 -12.74 -5.51
C ARG A 128 10.76 -12.12 -4.26
N VAL A 129 11.15 -10.90 -3.93
CA VAL A 129 10.77 -10.23 -2.69
C VAL A 129 9.95 -8.98 -3.01
N LEU A 130 8.81 -8.83 -2.34
CA LEU A 130 7.95 -7.66 -2.39
C LEU A 130 7.77 -7.11 -0.97
N ILE A 131 8.18 -5.87 -0.76
CA ILE A 131 8.09 -5.20 0.55
C ILE A 131 7.24 -3.94 0.41
N ASN A 132 6.17 -3.87 1.18
CA ASN A 132 5.40 -2.64 1.32
C ASN A 132 5.57 -2.07 2.73
N VAL A 133 5.91 -0.78 2.79
CA VAL A 133 6.23 -0.09 4.03
C VAL A 133 5.79 1.38 3.91
N PRO A 134 5.44 2.04 5.03
CA PRO A 134 5.01 3.43 5.02
C PRO A 134 6.05 4.39 4.45
N PRO A 135 5.63 5.61 4.06
CA PRO A 135 6.57 6.65 3.64
C PRO A 135 7.59 6.97 4.72
N GLU A 136 8.77 7.44 4.32
CA GLU A 136 9.83 7.96 5.20
C GLU A 136 10.38 6.97 6.24
N HIS A 137 10.24 5.66 6.00
CA HIS A 137 10.82 4.58 6.83
C HIS A 137 12.19 4.11 6.29
N ALA A 138 12.93 4.99 5.62
CA ALA A 138 14.29 4.75 5.10
C ALA A 138 14.45 3.60 4.08
N LYS A 139 13.34 3.10 3.47
CA LYS A 139 13.38 1.99 2.51
C LYS A 139 14.42 2.16 1.40
N SER A 140 14.42 3.29 0.72
CA SER A 140 15.36 3.54 -0.40
C SER A 140 16.80 3.69 0.08
N THR A 141 17.02 4.30 1.25
CA THR A 141 18.36 4.45 1.83
C THR A 141 18.95 3.10 2.21
N VAL A 142 18.20 2.27 2.93
CA VAL A 142 18.68 0.98 3.42
C VAL A 142 18.79 -0.03 2.29
N ILE A 143 17.71 -0.20 1.51
CA ILE A 143 17.60 -1.25 0.50
C ILE A 143 18.33 -0.85 -0.79
N THR A 144 17.92 0.28 -1.41
CA THR A 144 18.40 0.60 -2.74
C THR A 144 19.83 1.13 -2.71
N VAL A 145 20.18 1.97 -1.75
CA VAL A 145 21.50 2.60 -1.71
C VAL A 145 22.51 1.79 -0.91
N ASN A 146 22.25 1.55 0.37
CA ASN A 146 23.25 0.95 1.27
C ASN A 146 23.45 -0.54 1.00
N TYR A 147 22.37 -1.29 0.76
CA TYR A 147 22.49 -2.71 0.42
C TYR A 147 23.17 -2.91 -0.94
N SER A 148 22.88 -2.08 -1.95
CA SER A 148 23.63 -2.13 -3.22
C SER A 148 25.10 -1.82 -3.04
N THR A 149 25.44 -0.81 -2.21
CA THR A 149 26.84 -0.49 -1.88
C THR A 149 27.55 -1.66 -1.19
N TYR A 150 26.88 -2.28 -0.20
CA TYR A 150 27.35 -3.47 0.49
C TYR A 150 27.63 -4.63 -0.48
N ARG A 151 26.70 -4.92 -1.37
CA ARG A 151 26.87 -6.01 -2.35
C ARG A 151 28.02 -5.74 -3.32
N ILE A 152 28.22 -4.49 -3.76
CA ILE A 152 29.37 -4.10 -4.60
C ILE A 152 30.68 -4.22 -3.82
N ALA A 153 30.70 -3.81 -2.54
CA ALA A 153 31.89 -3.92 -1.72
C ALA A 153 32.34 -5.38 -1.52
N LEU A 154 31.38 -6.31 -1.34
CA LEU A 154 31.68 -7.73 -1.19
C LEU A 154 32.00 -8.42 -2.52
N ASP A 155 31.29 -8.07 -3.59
CA ASP A 155 31.46 -8.65 -4.93
C ASP A 155 31.34 -7.56 -6.00
N PRO A 156 32.45 -6.98 -6.47
CA PRO A 156 32.44 -5.99 -7.53
C PRO A 156 31.96 -6.51 -8.90
N ASN A 157 31.88 -7.83 -9.10
CA ASN A 157 31.37 -8.43 -10.32
C ASN A 157 29.84 -8.41 -10.42
N ILE A 158 29.13 -8.08 -9.33
CA ILE A 158 27.68 -8.00 -9.30
C ILE A 158 27.12 -7.03 -10.33
N ARG A 159 25.98 -7.39 -10.93
CA ARG A 159 25.26 -6.56 -11.91
C ARG A 159 23.93 -6.15 -11.28
N ILE A 160 23.78 -4.85 -11.05
CA ILE A 160 22.61 -4.28 -10.36
C ILE A 160 21.85 -3.38 -11.32
N ILE A 161 20.55 -3.60 -11.47
CA ILE A 161 19.64 -2.68 -12.16
C ILE A 161 18.73 -2.04 -11.11
N VAL A 162 18.73 -0.70 -11.07
CA VAL A 162 17.86 0.09 -10.20
C VAL A 162 16.77 0.73 -11.05
N VAL A 163 15.53 0.43 -10.75
CA VAL A 163 14.35 0.98 -11.43
C VAL A 163 13.57 1.85 -10.46
N SER A 164 13.13 3.01 -10.91
CA SER A 164 12.17 3.83 -10.17
C SER A 164 11.07 4.37 -11.10
N LYS A 165 10.11 5.13 -10.58
CA LYS A 165 9.02 5.72 -11.37
C LYS A 165 9.49 6.46 -12.62
N THR A 166 10.64 7.11 -12.54
CA THR A 166 11.30 7.82 -13.66
C THR A 166 12.78 7.52 -13.68
N LEU A 167 13.40 7.63 -14.87
CA LEU A 167 14.85 7.52 -15.00
C LEU A 167 15.60 8.57 -14.14
N LEU A 168 15.05 9.77 -14.03
CA LEU A 168 15.65 10.81 -13.19
C LEU A 168 15.74 10.35 -11.72
N LYS A 169 14.66 9.77 -11.19
CA LYS A 169 14.65 9.26 -9.80
C LYS A 169 15.60 8.08 -9.62
N ALA A 170 15.66 7.16 -10.57
CA ALA A 170 16.64 6.06 -10.52
C ALA A 170 18.10 6.57 -10.56
N ARG A 171 18.38 7.63 -11.32
CA ARG A 171 19.69 8.30 -11.33
C ARG A 171 20.08 8.91 -9.99
N GLU A 172 19.13 9.42 -9.22
CA GLU A 172 19.38 9.91 -7.85
C GLU A 172 19.89 8.78 -6.94
N TYR A 173 19.32 7.58 -7.03
CA TYR A 173 19.81 6.42 -6.29
C TYR A 173 21.21 5.99 -6.73
N VAL A 174 21.46 5.93 -8.04
CA VAL A 174 22.79 5.64 -8.57
C VAL A 174 23.79 6.71 -8.13
N TYR A 175 23.40 7.98 -8.12
CA TYR A 175 24.24 9.06 -7.58
C TYR A 175 24.58 8.82 -6.10
N ALA A 176 23.58 8.46 -5.27
CA ALA A 176 23.79 8.19 -3.85
C ALA A 176 24.73 6.98 -3.62
N ILE A 177 24.61 5.90 -4.41
CA ILE A 177 25.55 4.76 -4.38
C ILE A 177 26.96 5.22 -4.76
N LYS A 178 27.09 5.99 -5.82
CA LYS A 178 28.38 6.57 -6.26
C LYS A 178 29.02 7.44 -5.19
N GLN A 179 28.22 8.22 -4.45
CA GLN A 179 28.74 8.99 -3.32
C GLN A 179 29.35 8.08 -2.25
N ARG A 180 28.70 6.96 -1.90
CA ARG A 180 29.30 6.00 -0.94
C ARG A 180 30.61 5.42 -1.46
N LEU A 181 30.67 5.12 -2.73
CA LEU A 181 31.86 4.54 -3.37
C LEU A 181 33.01 5.54 -3.56
N SER A 182 32.77 6.86 -3.58
CA SER A 182 33.82 7.83 -3.95
C SER A 182 33.96 9.06 -3.05
N HIS A 183 32.97 9.37 -2.18
CA HIS A 183 33.05 10.58 -1.34
C HIS A 183 33.95 10.34 -0.10
N PRO A 184 34.79 11.30 0.30
CA PRO A 184 35.73 11.16 1.42
C PRO A 184 35.10 10.78 2.77
N ARG A 185 33.84 11.09 2.99
CA ARG A 185 33.12 10.67 4.21
C ARG A 185 33.18 9.16 4.45
N TRP A 186 33.10 8.37 3.40
CA TRP A 186 33.15 6.89 3.47
C TRP A 186 34.50 6.30 3.07
N LEU A 187 35.56 7.01 3.34
CA LEU A 187 36.90 6.61 2.95
C LEU A 187 37.34 5.31 3.62
N LYS A 188 36.87 5.05 4.85
CA LYS A 188 37.12 3.77 5.55
C LYS A 188 36.59 2.58 4.75
N MET A 189 35.36 2.68 4.23
CA MET A 189 34.76 1.65 3.37
C MET A 189 35.52 1.51 2.03
N GLN A 190 35.85 2.63 1.41
CA GLN A 190 36.59 2.62 0.13
C GLN A 190 37.98 1.97 0.26
N ASN A 191 38.66 2.22 1.35
CA ASN A 191 39.97 1.61 1.60
C ASN A 191 39.89 0.13 1.97
N ALA A 192 38.84 -0.27 2.69
CA ALA A 192 38.68 -1.67 3.09
C ALA A 192 38.25 -2.58 1.94
N PHE A 193 37.48 -2.07 0.98
CA PHE A 193 36.84 -2.89 -0.07
C PHE A 193 37.14 -2.45 -1.49
N GLY A 194 37.62 -1.22 -1.69
CA GLY A 194 37.83 -0.66 -3.01
C GLY A 194 39.18 -0.99 -3.64
N PRO A 195 39.31 -0.82 -4.96
CA PRO A 195 40.58 -0.93 -5.65
C PRO A 195 41.58 0.13 -5.14
N GLN A 196 42.85 -0.11 -5.35
CA GLN A 196 43.93 0.74 -4.86
C GLN A 196 43.83 2.20 -5.30
N GLY A 197 43.40 2.41 -6.55
CA GLY A 197 43.23 3.74 -7.15
C GLY A 197 41.94 4.43 -6.73
N GLY A 198 40.99 3.72 -6.08
CA GLY A 198 39.65 4.17 -5.77
C GLY A 198 38.61 3.73 -6.80
N TRP A 199 37.38 3.53 -6.36
CA TRP A 199 36.28 3.04 -7.22
C TRP A 199 36.00 3.90 -8.44
N LYS A 200 36.09 5.22 -8.30
CA LYS A 200 35.79 6.18 -9.36
C LYS A 200 36.93 6.30 -10.36
N GLU A 201 38.15 6.31 -9.85
CA GLU A 201 39.38 6.49 -10.64
C GLU A 201 39.71 5.25 -11.45
N ASP A 202 39.37 4.05 -10.94
CA ASP A 202 39.51 2.77 -11.62
C ASP A 202 38.39 2.51 -12.63
N ALA A 203 37.24 3.17 -12.51
CA ALA A 203 36.05 2.87 -13.30
C ALA A 203 36.25 3.16 -14.82
N ASP A 204 35.90 2.18 -15.67
CA ASP A 204 35.86 2.35 -17.12
C ASP A 204 34.77 3.36 -17.54
N THR A 205 33.66 3.37 -16.78
CA THR A 205 32.54 4.30 -17.02
C THR A 205 31.92 4.72 -15.71
N TRP A 206 31.78 6.05 -15.50
CA TRP A 206 31.18 6.64 -14.29
C TRP A 206 30.08 7.65 -14.65
N ARG A 207 29.08 7.22 -15.43
CA ARG A 207 27.97 8.07 -15.91
C ARG A 207 26.87 8.23 -14.84
N THR A 208 25.92 9.10 -15.13
CA THR A 208 24.78 9.37 -14.21
C THR A 208 23.83 8.19 -14.08
N ASP A 209 23.74 7.35 -15.08
CA ASP A 209 22.82 6.21 -15.17
C ASP A 209 23.52 4.86 -15.31
N THR A 210 24.83 4.85 -15.50
CA THR A 210 25.57 3.61 -15.78
C THR A 210 26.96 3.68 -15.20
N VAL A 211 27.36 2.64 -14.46
CA VAL A 211 28.70 2.49 -13.89
C VAL A 211 29.28 1.15 -14.33
N TYR A 212 30.47 1.18 -14.91
CA TYR A 212 31.34 0.01 -15.13
C TYR A 212 32.57 0.21 -14.25
N LEU A 213 32.76 -0.66 -13.29
CA LEU A 213 34.01 -0.71 -12.52
C LEU A 213 35.13 -1.26 -13.37
N GLY A 214 36.35 -0.80 -13.13
CA GLY A 214 37.52 -1.16 -13.93
C GLY A 214 38.13 -2.51 -13.53
N SER A 215 39.20 -2.86 -14.24
CA SER A 215 39.86 -4.18 -14.14
C SER A 215 40.54 -4.46 -12.80
N ASP A 216 40.86 -3.43 -12.02
CA ASP A 216 41.45 -3.60 -10.68
C ASP A 216 40.41 -4.08 -9.65
N ALA A 217 39.13 -3.79 -9.87
CA ALA A 217 38.04 -4.19 -9.01
C ALA A 217 37.20 -5.33 -9.59
N ARG A 218 37.07 -5.43 -10.93
CA ARG A 218 36.10 -6.27 -11.61
C ARG A 218 36.71 -7.08 -12.71
N ASN A 219 36.15 -8.26 -12.99
CA ASN A 219 36.57 -9.08 -14.13
C ASN A 219 36.36 -8.32 -15.46
N SER A 220 37.43 -8.08 -16.20
CA SER A 220 37.44 -7.34 -17.48
C SER A 220 36.61 -8.02 -18.58
N SER A 221 36.29 -9.30 -18.50
CA SER A 221 35.45 -10.01 -19.45
C SER A 221 33.94 -9.78 -19.27
N GLU A 222 33.52 -9.14 -18.16
CA GLU A 222 32.09 -8.87 -17.88
C GLU A 222 31.62 -7.66 -18.71
N LYS A 223 30.68 -7.92 -19.63
CA LYS A 223 30.16 -6.91 -20.56
C LYS A 223 29.02 -6.06 -20.03
N ASP A 224 28.32 -6.52 -18.97
CA ASP A 224 27.17 -5.83 -18.41
C ASP A 224 27.61 -4.85 -17.32
N PRO A 225 26.95 -3.71 -17.09
CA PRO A 225 27.35 -2.73 -16.10
C PRO A 225 27.25 -3.26 -14.65
N THR A 226 28.09 -2.72 -13.76
CA THR A 226 27.97 -2.95 -12.32
C THR A 226 26.66 -2.36 -11.80
N ILE A 227 26.29 -1.15 -12.27
CA ILE A 227 25.02 -0.50 -11.91
C ILE A 227 24.41 0.15 -13.16
N GLN A 228 23.11 -0.02 -13.35
CA GLN A 228 22.31 0.66 -14.36
C GLN A 228 21.03 1.23 -13.76
N ALA A 229 20.72 2.51 -14.04
CA ALA A 229 19.47 3.16 -13.69
C ALA A 229 18.46 3.08 -14.84
N LEU A 230 17.21 2.80 -14.53
CA LEU A 230 16.10 2.77 -15.48
C LEU A 230 14.83 3.42 -14.91
N GLY A 231 14.02 3.99 -15.77
CA GLY A 231 12.64 4.35 -15.43
C GLY A 231 11.69 3.18 -15.64
N MET A 232 10.55 3.19 -14.95
CA MET A 232 9.49 2.20 -15.14
C MET A 232 9.05 2.13 -16.60
N GLY A 233 8.94 0.92 -17.15
CA GLY A 233 8.66 0.70 -18.57
C GLY A 233 9.85 0.95 -19.50
N GLY A 234 11.04 1.25 -18.97
CA GLY A 234 12.28 1.40 -19.74
C GLY A 234 12.71 0.09 -20.37
N GLN A 235 13.35 0.19 -21.54
CA GLN A 235 13.84 -0.99 -22.28
C GLN A 235 15.10 -1.56 -21.62
N ILE A 236 15.05 -2.85 -21.25
CA ILE A 236 16.16 -3.59 -20.63
C ILE A 236 16.73 -4.59 -21.64
N TYR A 237 17.01 -4.16 -22.88
CA TYR A 237 17.49 -5.09 -23.89
C TYR A 237 18.97 -5.46 -23.70
N GLY A 238 19.21 -6.77 -23.67
CA GLY A 238 20.57 -7.35 -23.74
C GLY A 238 21.35 -7.38 -22.43
N ALA A 239 20.96 -6.64 -21.39
CA ALA A 239 21.64 -6.65 -20.10
C ALA A 239 21.19 -7.85 -19.25
N ARG A 240 22.13 -8.48 -18.54
CA ARG A 240 21.86 -9.47 -17.48
C ARG A 240 22.02 -8.80 -16.13
N ALA A 241 21.27 -9.27 -15.15
CA ALA A 241 21.36 -8.77 -13.78
C ALA A 241 21.38 -9.92 -12.75
N ASP A 242 22.14 -9.69 -11.70
CA ASP A 242 22.16 -10.54 -10.51
C ASP A 242 21.19 -10.01 -9.45
N LEU A 243 20.94 -8.70 -9.45
CA LEU A 243 19.99 -8.02 -8.58
C LEU A 243 19.25 -6.94 -9.37
N ILE A 244 17.93 -7.00 -9.36
CA ILE A 244 17.08 -5.93 -9.87
C ILE A 244 16.26 -5.38 -8.70
N ILE A 245 16.31 -4.05 -8.52
CA ILE A 245 15.58 -3.34 -7.47
C ILE A 245 14.57 -2.39 -8.13
N LEU A 246 13.29 -2.59 -7.87
CA LEU A 246 12.22 -1.66 -8.22
C LEU A 246 11.85 -0.86 -6.97
N ASP A 247 12.19 0.42 -6.93
CA ASP A 247 11.99 1.28 -5.76
C ASP A 247 11.01 2.42 -6.06
N ASP A 248 9.88 2.43 -5.32
CA ASP A 248 8.79 3.40 -5.44
C ASP A 248 8.36 3.62 -6.91
N VAL A 249 8.13 2.51 -7.63
CA VAL A 249 7.77 2.55 -9.07
C VAL A 249 6.31 2.96 -9.30
N ILE A 250 5.46 2.85 -8.29
CA ILE A 250 4.03 3.19 -8.37
C ILE A 250 3.80 4.60 -7.81
N THR A 251 2.94 5.34 -8.52
CA THR A 251 2.48 6.68 -8.16
C THR A 251 0.97 6.75 -8.37
N THR A 252 0.30 7.76 -7.82
CA THR A 252 -1.12 8.02 -8.08
C THR A 252 -1.43 8.16 -9.58
N ALA A 253 -0.47 8.69 -10.35
CA ALA A 253 -0.63 8.89 -11.78
C ALA A 253 -0.58 7.60 -12.61
N ASN A 254 0.16 6.57 -12.15
CA ASN A 254 0.39 5.34 -12.93
C ASN A 254 -0.15 4.05 -12.27
N ALA A 255 -0.76 4.13 -11.10
CA ALA A 255 -1.28 2.97 -10.38
C ALA A 255 -2.32 2.18 -11.21
N HIS A 256 -3.14 2.89 -11.99
CA HIS A 256 -4.16 2.29 -12.87
C HIS A 256 -3.57 1.52 -14.07
N GLU A 257 -2.28 1.72 -14.39
CA GLU A 257 -1.58 1.02 -15.49
C GLU A 257 -0.99 -0.33 -15.06
N TRP A 258 -1.45 -0.91 -13.96
CA TRP A 258 -0.87 -2.12 -13.38
C TRP A 258 -0.77 -3.31 -14.34
N GLU A 259 -1.73 -3.51 -15.26
CA GLU A 259 -1.67 -4.58 -16.27
C GLU A 259 -0.46 -4.42 -17.20
N LYS A 260 -0.22 -3.19 -17.67
CA LYS A 260 0.93 -2.86 -18.51
C LYS A 260 2.25 -3.03 -17.76
N GLN A 261 2.26 -2.63 -16.49
CA GLN A 261 3.43 -2.74 -15.61
C GLN A 261 3.74 -4.21 -15.31
N LEU A 262 2.73 -5.03 -15.02
CA LEU A 262 2.87 -6.47 -14.80
C LEU A 262 3.40 -7.17 -16.06
N ASN A 263 2.86 -6.84 -17.22
CA ASN A 263 3.31 -7.39 -18.50
C ASN A 263 4.78 -7.03 -18.81
N TRP A 264 5.19 -5.79 -18.55
CA TRP A 264 6.57 -5.36 -18.67
C TRP A 264 7.47 -6.10 -17.66
N LEU A 265 7.05 -6.24 -16.41
CA LEU A 265 7.78 -6.99 -15.39
C LEU A 265 8.04 -8.45 -15.81
N GLN A 266 7.00 -9.13 -16.30
CA GLN A 266 7.09 -10.53 -16.72
C GLN A 266 7.94 -10.72 -17.99
N LYS A 267 7.81 -9.83 -18.97
CA LYS A 267 8.45 -10.01 -20.28
C LYS A 267 9.85 -9.41 -20.38
N GLU A 268 10.10 -8.31 -19.67
CA GLU A 268 11.36 -7.58 -19.81
C GLU A 268 12.24 -7.69 -18.56
N VAL A 269 11.69 -7.55 -17.35
CA VAL A 269 12.50 -7.54 -16.13
C VAL A 269 12.92 -8.95 -15.71
N ILE A 270 11.96 -9.85 -15.51
CA ILE A 270 12.24 -11.20 -15.01
C ILE A 270 13.14 -11.98 -15.97
N THR A 271 13.01 -11.74 -17.26
CA THR A 271 13.85 -12.39 -18.29
C THR A 271 15.32 -11.97 -18.26
N ARG A 272 15.67 -10.89 -17.54
CA ARG A 272 17.06 -10.43 -17.39
C ARG A 272 17.79 -11.05 -16.22
N LEU A 273 17.05 -11.65 -15.29
CA LEU A 273 17.64 -12.31 -14.15
C LEU A 273 18.30 -13.63 -14.54
N GLY A 274 19.52 -13.82 -14.08
CA GLY A 274 20.19 -15.11 -14.16
C GLY A 274 19.48 -16.16 -13.26
N LYS A 275 19.92 -17.41 -13.33
CA LYS A 275 19.35 -18.53 -12.56
C LYS A 275 19.23 -18.23 -11.04
N ASN A 276 20.23 -17.55 -10.50
CA ASN A 276 20.30 -17.15 -9.09
C ASN A 276 20.00 -15.66 -8.87
N GLY A 277 19.49 -14.97 -9.90
CA GLY A 277 19.21 -13.53 -9.83
C GLY A 277 18.03 -13.22 -8.95
N LYS A 278 18.14 -12.14 -8.19
CA LYS A 278 17.13 -11.65 -7.25
C LYS A 278 16.35 -10.46 -7.80
N LEU A 279 15.05 -10.47 -7.60
CA LEU A 279 14.16 -9.35 -7.86
C LEU A 279 13.58 -8.84 -6.56
N LEU A 280 13.89 -7.61 -6.24
CA LEU A 280 13.30 -6.91 -5.11
C LEU A 280 12.37 -5.81 -5.63
N ILE A 281 11.18 -5.77 -5.12
CA ILE A 281 10.23 -4.68 -5.32
C ILE A 281 9.92 -4.08 -3.96
N VAL A 282 10.17 -2.79 -3.80
CA VAL A 282 9.89 -2.08 -2.56
C VAL A 282 9.11 -0.81 -2.85
N GLY A 283 8.14 -0.52 -2.03
CA GLY A 283 7.35 0.70 -2.18
C GLY A 283 6.27 0.86 -1.12
N THR A 284 5.51 1.93 -1.26
CA THR A 284 4.35 2.23 -0.42
C THR A 284 3.08 2.01 -1.23
N ARG A 285 2.07 1.36 -0.65
CA ARG A 285 0.73 1.25 -1.25
C ARG A 285 0.10 2.63 -1.32
N ILE A 286 -0.34 3.05 -2.51
CA ILE A 286 -0.95 4.37 -2.74
C ILE A 286 -2.26 4.32 -3.51
N ALA A 287 -2.61 3.15 -4.04
CA ALA A 287 -3.89 2.89 -4.67
C ALA A 287 -4.42 1.51 -4.24
N PRO A 288 -5.73 1.33 -4.09
CA PRO A 288 -6.33 0.06 -3.69
C PRO A 288 -6.05 -1.07 -4.66
N THR A 289 -6.00 -0.74 -5.94
CA THR A 289 -5.58 -1.63 -7.02
C THR A 289 -4.36 -1.02 -7.68
N ASP A 290 -3.23 -1.65 -7.50
CA ASP A 290 -1.93 -1.26 -8.03
C ASP A 290 -1.09 -2.50 -8.34
N LEU A 291 0.08 -2.32 -8.94
CA LEU A 291 0.98 -3.43 -9.25
C LEU A 291 1.33 -4.26 -8.00
N TYR A 292 1.52 -3.63 -6.84
CA TYR A 292 1.93 -4.35 -5.62
C TYR A 292 0.85 -5.33 -5.14
N LYS A 293 -0.44 -4.94 -5.24
CA LYS A 293 -1.56 -5.83 -4.97
C LYS A 293 -1.63 -6.96 -5.99
N GLU A 294 -1.54 -6.63 -7.27
CA GLU A 294 -1.68 -7.59 -8.36
C GLU A 294 -0.51 -8.58 -8.44
N LEU A 295 0.68 -8.22 -7.95
CA LEU A 295 1.78 -9.17 -7.79
C LEU A 295 1.48 -10.30 -6.79
N ARG A 296 0.60 -10.05 -5.81
CA ARG A 296 0.14 -11.05 -4.83
C ARG A 296 -1.03 -11.88 -5.35
N ASN A 297 -1.73 -11.42 -6.38
CA ASN A 297 -2.89 -12.12 -6.94
C ASN A 297 -2.46 -13.43 -7.63
N PRO A 298 -2.92 -14.61 -7.17
CA PRO A 298 -2.54 -15.90 -7.72
C PRO A 298 -2.98 -16.11 -9.18
N GLU A 299 -4.02 -15.40 -9.65
CA GLU A 299 -4.56 -15.54 -11.01
C GLU A 299 -3.56 -15.11 -12.10
N HIS A 300 -2.59 -14.27 -11.77
CA HIS A 300 -1.58 -13.79 -12.73
C HIS A 300 -0.40 -14.75 -12.93
N TRP A 301 -0.37 -15.87 -12.20
CA TRP A 301 0.78 -16.78 -12.18
C TRP A 301 0.39 -18.20 -12.57
N SER A 302 1.13 -18.77 -13.52
CA SER A 302 0.87 -20.12 -14.04
C SER A 302 0.89 -21.23 -12.98
N GLY A 303 1.57 -21.00 -11.84
CA GLY A 303 1.62 -21.90 -10.71
C GLY A 303 0.41 -21.84 -9.77
N GLY A 304 -0.61 -21.00 -10.06
CA GLY A 304 -1.78 -20.81 -9.21
C GLY A 304 -1.47 -20.19 -7.84
N ARG A 305 -0.28 -19.59 -7.69
CA ARG A 305 0.15 -18.83 -6.50
C ARG A 305 1.17 -17.78 -6.91
N SER A 306 1.22 -16.68 -6.15
CA SER A 306 2.26 -15.67 -6.35
C SER A 306 3.66 -16.25 -6.09
N PRO A 307 4.66 -15.96 -6.94
CA PRO A 307 6.05 -16.32 -6.65
C PRO A 307 6.70 -15.41 -5.60
N PHE A 308 6.09 -14.28 -5.26
CA PHE A 308 6.71 -13.30 -4.37
C PHE A 308 6.60 -13.70 -2.90
N THR A 309 7.72 -13.63 -2.18
CA THR A 309 7.70 -13.48 -0.72
C THR A 309 7.26 -12.05 -0.43
N TYR A 310 6.13 -11.89 0.23
CA TYR A 310 5.55 -10.58 0.53
C TYR A 310 5.73 -10.22 2.01
N PHE A 311 6.13 -8.97 2.26
CA PHE A 311 6.19 -8.44 3.60
C PHE A 311 5.58 -7.03 3.63
N GLY A 312 4.42 -6.92 4.26
CA GLY A 312 3.69 -5.66 4.48
C GLY A 312 3.83 -5.22 5.94
N MET A 313 4.34 -4.02 6.17
CA MET A 313 4.57 -3.47 7.51
C MET A 313 3.76 -2.20 7.72
N PRO A 314 2.84 -2.14 8.70
CA PRO A 314 2.12 -0.92 9.06
C PRO A 314 2.99 0.04 9.88
N ALA A 315 2.69 1.34 9.85
CA ALA A 315 3.39 2.34 10.67
C ALA A 315 3.08 2.20 12.16
N VAL A 316 1.83 1.88 12.51
CA VAL A 316 1.39 1.62 13.88
C VAL A 316 1.10 0.13 14.01
N LEU A 317 1.81 -0.51 14.92
CA LEU A 317 1.68 -1.93 15.21
C LEU A 317 0.56 -2.20 16.21
N GLU A 318 0.47 -1.37 17.27
CA GLU A 318 -0.58 -1.43 18.27
C GLU A 318 -1.04 -0.02 18.64
N TYR A 319 -2.35 0.16 18.69
CA TYR A 319 -2.99 1.40 19.13
C TYR A 319 -3.31 1.33 20.63
N SER A 320 -3.11 2.46 21.31
CA SER A 320 -3.54 2.68 22.69
C SER A 320 -4.42 3.92 22.80
N GLU A 321 -5.03 4.15 23.95
CA GLU A 321 -5.86 5.35 24.18
C GLU A 321 -5.07 6.65 24.01
N LYS A 322 -3.81 6.64 24.47
CA LYS A 322 -2.90 7.78 24.33
C LYS A 322 -1.93 7.53 23.18
N PRO A 323 -1.73 8.48 22.27
CA PRO A 323 -0.77 8.34 21.19
C PRO A 323 0.66 8.05 21.66
N SER A 324 1.09 8.62 22.80
CA SER A 324 2.40 8.34 23.40
C SER A 324 2.66 6.85 23.68
N ASP A 325 1.59 6.08 23.87
CA ASP A 325 1.66 4.66 24.23
C ASP A 325 1.49 3.73 23.01
N TRP A 326 1.42 4.29 21.80
CA TRP A 326 1.35 3.48 20.58
C TRP A 326 2.65 2.74 20.33
N VAL A 327 2.55 1.48 19.94
CA VAL A 327 3.69 0.72 19.43
C VAL A 327 3.82 1.00 17.94
N THR A 328 4.95 1.53 17.52
CA THR A 328 5.18 1.95 16.13
C THR A 328 6.33 1.18 15.50
N LEU A 329 6.34 1.10 14.17
CA LEU A 329 7.34 0.36 13.41
C LEU A 329 8.76 0.93 13.59
N TRP A 330 8.88 2.26 13.65
CA TRP A 330 10.17 2.94 13.77
C TRP A 330 10.09 4.13 14.73
N LYS A 331 10.14 3.83 16.02
CA LYS A 331 9.96 4.83 17.08
C LYS A 331 11.16 5.78 17.23
N GLU A 332 12.36 5.28 17.00
CA GLU A 332 13.61 5.99 17.35
C GLU A 332 14.63 5.88 16.21
N SER A 333 15.51 6.88 16.08
CA SER A 333 16.59 6.94 15.08
C SER A 333 17.90 7.39 15.72
N ASP A 334 19.02 7.02 15.12
CA ASP A 334 20.36 7.45 15.52
C ASP A 334 20.73 8.87 15.02
N VAL A 335 19.87 9.47 14.22
CA VAL A 335 20.02 10.85 13.75
C VAL A 335 18.73 11.62 14.01
N PRO A 336 18.81 12.92 14.33
CA PRO A 336 17.63 13.78 14.48
C PRO A 336 16.90 13.90 13.15
N TRP A 337 15.61 14.21 13.20
CA TRP A 337 14.85 14.52 12.00
C TRP A 337 15.21 15.92 11.48
N ASP A 338 15.19 16.10 10.16
CA ASP A 338 15.39 17.43 9.58
C ASP A 338 14.33 18.42 10.12
N GLY A 339 14.78 19.49 10.77
CA GLY A 339 13.91 20.47 11.42
C GLY A 339 13.73 20.29 12.94
N ASP A 340 14.22 19.20 13.52
CA ASP A 340 14.20 18.97 14.98
C ASP A 340 15.44 19.64 15.64
N GLU A 341 15.72 20.89 15.31
CA GLU A 341 16.80 21.65 15.95
C GLU A 341 16.52 21.79 17.45
N GLY A 342 17.41 21.21 18.29
CA GLY A 342 17.31 21.30 19.76
C GLY A 342 16.58 20.14 20.44
N VAL A 343 16.19 19.10 19.70
CA VAL A 343 15.73 17.83 20.32
C VAL A 343 16.94 17.07 20.85
N GLU A 344 16.95 16.79 22.14
CA GLU A 344 18.01 15.99 22.76
C GLU A 344 17.72 14.49 22.57
N PRO A 345 18.74 13.67 22.35
CA PRO A 345 18.58 12.22 22.30
C PRO A 345 18.15 11.67 23.66
N ASN A 346 17.48 10.51 23.66
CA ASN A 346 17.16 9.79 24.88
C ASN A 346 18.43 9.20 25.56
N GLU A 347 18.25 8.53 26.70
CA GLU A 347 19.35 7.93 27.49
C GLU A 347 20.22 6.94 26.68
N ASN A 348 19.68 6.36 25.60
CA ASN A 348 20.38 5.45 24.71
C ASN A 348 21.03 6.16 23.51
N GLY A 349 20.93 7.48 23.41
CA GLY A 349 21.48 8.27 22.31
C GLY A 349 20.62 8.29 21.04
N TYR A 350 19.34 7.90 21.12
CA TYR A 350 18.40 7.92 20.00
C TYR A 350 17.44 9.10 20.06
N TYR A 351 17.08 9.61 18.90
CA TYR A 351 16.11 10.68 18.68
C TYR A 351 14.73 10.07 18.35
N PRO A 352 13.61 10.73 18.74
CA PRO A 352 12.29 10.34 18.27
C PRO A 352 12.23 10.33 16.73
N LYS A 353 11.53 9.37 16.15
CA LYS A 353 11.33 9.31 14.70
C LYS A 353 9.85 9.26 14.35
N TRP A 354 9.31 8.11 14.06
CA TRP A 354 7.89 7.89 13.87
C TRP A 354 7.27 7.32 15.16
N ASP A 355 7.33 8.07 16.24
CA ASP A 355 6.66 7.73 17.48
C ASP A 355 5.13 7.92 17.37
N GLY A 356 4.40 7.53 18.40
CA GLY A 356 2.94 7.60 18.37
C GLY A 356 2.39 9.01 18.24
N GLU A 357 3.05 10.01 18.80
CA GLU A 357 2.63 11.43 18.71
C GLU A 357 2.80 11.95 17.27
N ALA A 358 3.94 11.69 16.64
CA ALA A 358 4.20 12.07 15.26
C ALA A 358 3.20 11.38 14.29
N LEU A 359 2.94 10.09 14.50
CA LEU A 359 1.99 9.35 13.70
C LEU A 359 0.53 9.76 13.95
N PHE A 360 0.17 10.12 15.18
CA PHE A 360 -1.15 10.67 15.49
C PHE A 360 -1.38 12.01 14.78
N LYS A 361 -0.39 12.91 14.80
CA LYS A 361 -0.43 14.15 14.05
C LYS A 361 -0.60 13.87 12.55
N ARG A 362 0.21 12.99 11.97
CA ARG A 362 0.13 12.61 10.56
C ARG A 362 -1.24 12.00 10.20
N ARG A 363 -1.81 11.17 11.07
CA ARG A 363 -3.14 10.59 10.89
C ARG A 363 -4.24 11.66 10.80
N SER A 364 -4.11 12.76 11.54
CA SER A 364 -5.06 13.87 11.47
C SER A 364 -4.98 14.72 10.20
N GLU A 365 -3.88 14.62 9.46
CA GLU A 365 -3.61 15.37 8.22
C GLU A 365 -4.10 14.64 6.95
N VAL A 366 -4.50 13.38 7.06
CA VAL A 366 -4.90 12.54 5.91
C VAL A 366 -6.28 11.93 6.12
N THR A 367 -6.93 11.52 5.02
CA THR A 367 -8.21 10.81 5.12
C THR A 367 -8.04 9.43 5.76
N PRO A 368 -9.08 8.86 6.40
CA PRO A 368 -9.02 7.51 6.97
C PRO A 368 -8.62 6.43 5.95
N SER A 369 -9.07 6.54 4.70
CA SER A 369 -8.69 5.63 3.62
C SER A 369 -7.21 5.76 3.24
N THR A 370 -6.70 6.99 3.13
CA THR A 370 -5.28 7.24 2.90
C THR A 370 -4.44 6.71 4.07
N TRP A 371 -4.88 6.91 5.32
CA TRP A 371 -4.20 6.37 6.48
C TRP A 371 -4.09 4.85 6.43
N ALA A 372 -5.22 4.15 6.23
CA ALA A 372 -5.27 2.71 6.17
C ALA A 372 -4.40 2.14 5.02
N LEU A 373 -4.50 2.72 3.82
CA LEU A 373 -3.75 2.25 2.67
C LEU A 373 -2.25 2.57 2.75
N VAL A 374 -1.90 3.85 2.95
CA VAL A 374 -0.52 4.35 2.81
C VAL A 374 0.32 4.10 4.06
N TYR A 375 -0.29 4.25 5.25
CA TYR A 375 0.45 4.11 6.51
C TYR A 375 0.25 2.74 7.16
N GLN A 376 -0.91 2.10 6.99
CA GLN A 376 -1.17 0.78 7.57
C GLN A 376 -1.01 -0.37 6.57
N GLN A 377 -0.78 -0.08 5.29
CA GLN A 377 -0.64 -1.06 4.20
C GLN A 377 -1.85 -2.00 4.09
N GLU A 378 -3.00 -1.57 4.60
CA GLU A 378 -4.25 -2.32 4.55
C GLU A 378 -4.86 -2.25 3.15
N ASP A 379 -5.48 -3.33 2.71
CA ASP A 379 -6.28 -3.34 1.48
C ASP A 379 -7.57 -2.56 1.71
N VAL A 380 -7.49 -1.24 1.57
CA VAL A 380 -8.67 -0.39 1.54
C VAL A 380 -9.33 -0.54 0.19
N GLN A 381 -10.59 -0.90 0.19
CA GLN A 381 -11.42 -0.70 -0.99
C GLN A 381 -11.62 0.83 -1.11
N GLU A 382 -10.83 1.48 -1.95
CA GLU A 382 -11.09 2.86 -2.33
C GLU A 382 -12.46 2.92 -2.95
N ASP A 383 -13.24 3.90 -2.50
CA ASP A 383 -14.55 4.26 -3.06
C ASP A 383 -15.61 3.15 -3.05
N SER A 384 -15.60 2.27 -2.05
CA SER A 384 -16.88 1.69 -1.69
C SER A 384 -17.73 2.83 -1.14
N ILE A 385 -18.69 3.25 -1.95
CA ILE A 385 -19.74 4.18 -1.55
C ILE A 385 -20.43 3.66 -0.28
N PHE A 386 -20.29 2.36 -0.02
CA PHE A 386 -20.77 1.66 1.17
C PHE A 386 -19.59 1.03 1.95
N PRO A 387 -18.88 1.79 2.81
CA PRO A 387 -17.75 1.27 3.56
C PRO A 387 -18.12 0.06 4.43
N VAL A 388 -17.23 -0.92 4.51
CA VAL A 388 -17.47 -2.19 5.25
C VAL A 388 -17.94 -1.93 6.68
N ALA A 389 -17.24 -1.06 7.41
CA ALA A 389 -17.57 -0.73 8.79
C ALA A 389 -18.97 -0.12 8.95
N VAL A 390 -19.42 0.65 7.97
CA VAL A 390 -20.74 1.31 7.96
C VAL A 390 -21.85 0.30 7.64
N VAL A 391 -21.65 -0.54 6.61
CA VAL A 391 -22.61 -1.59 6.23
C VAL A 391 -22.76 -2.61 7.35
N GLN A 392 -21.65 -3.10 7.91
CA GLN A 392 -21.67 -4.07 9.00
C GLN A 392 -22.23 -3.47 10.30
N GLY A 393 -21.91 -2.19 10.59
CA GLY A 393 -22.49 -1.47 11.73
C GLY A 393 -24.01 -1.30 11.63
N SER A 394 -24.55 -1.27 10.41
CA SER A 394 -26.01 -1.21 10.18
C SER A 394 -26.70 -2.57 10.28
N VAL A 395 -25.98 -3.65 10.54
CA VAL A 395 -26.54 -5.00 10.74
C VAL A 395 -26.95 -5.18 12.19
N ASN A 396 -28.22 -5.46 12.42
CA ASN A 396 -28.73 -5.84 13.75
C ASN A 396 -28.62 -7.37 13.92
N GLY A 397 -27.58 -7.81 14.64
CA GLY A 397 -27.31 -9.23 14.87
C GLY A 397 -28.41 -9.99 15.62
N ALA A 398 -29.27 -9.29 16.36
CA ALA A 398 -30.38 -9.89 17.09
C ALA A 398 -31.63 -10.08 16.23
N ARG A 399 -31.75 -9.36 15.09
CA ARG A 399 -32.94 -9.43 14.22
C ARG A 399 -32.71 -10.39 13.06
N ARG A 400 -33.53 -11.41 12.97
CA ARG A 400 -33.52 -12.38 11.85
C ARG A 400 -34.38 -11.90 10.69
N VAL A 401 -34.19 -12.50 9.51
CA VAL A 401 -35.03 -12.26 8.34
C VAL A 401 -36.50 -12.61 8.61
N GLY A 402 -37.40 -11.77 8.14
CA GLY A 402 -38.83 -11.95 8.34
C GLY A 402 -39.57 -10.64 8.62
N PRO A 403 -40.92 -10.68 8.78
CA PRO A 403 -41.71 -9.55 9.18
C PRO A 403 -41.29 -8.98 10.55
N LEU A 404 -41.48 -7.68 10.75
CA LEU A 404 -41.24 -7.03 12.05
C LEU A 404 -42.20 -7.58 13.10
N LYS A 405 -41.68 -7.88 14.29
CA LYS A 405 -42.42 -8.45 15.44
C LYS A 405 -42.12 -7.61 16.66
N PRO A 406 -43.06 -6.71 17.10
CA PRO A 406 -42.77 -5.76 18.18
C PRO A 406 -42.33 -6.40 19.53
N GLU A 407 -42.74 -7.64 19.77
CA GLU A 407 -42.39 -8.39 20.98
C GLU A 407 -41.04 -9.13 20.90
N ALA A 408 -40.46 -9.22 19.73
CA ALA A 408 -39.22 -9.97 19.52
C ALA A 408 -37.97 -9.12 19.81
N VAL A 409 -36.93 -9.78 20.32
CA VAL A 409 -35.61 -9.15 20.58
C VAL A 409 -35.04 -8.61 19.30
N GLY A 410 -34.52 -7.37 19.33
CA GLY A 410 -33.92 -6.71 18.17
C GLY A 410 -34.93 -6.07 17.22
N HIS A 411 -36.22 -6.20 17.45
CA HIS A 411 -37.27 -5.56 16.65
C HIS A 411 -37.77 -4.24 17.28
N PRO A 412 -38.25 -3.28 16.45
CA PRO A 412 -38.87 -2.07 16.99
C PRO A 412 -40.16 -2.42 17.78
N ARG A 413 -40.34 -1.77 18.92
CA ARG A 413 -41.50 -2.04 19.83
C ARG A 413 -42.83 -1.63 19.20
N ASN A 414 -42.85 -0.60 18.40
CA ASN A 414 -44.02 -0.11 17.69
C ASN A 414 -43.75 -0.06 16.21
N VAL A 415 -44.61 -0.63 15.39
CA VAL A 415 -44.50 -0.70 13.96
C VAL A 415 -45.77 -0.13 13.32
N GLU A 416 -45.67 1.05 12.76
CA GLU A 416 -46.65 1.63 11.84
C GLU A 416 -45.95 1.82 10.52
N GLY A 417 -45.87 0.76 9.70
CA GLY A 417 -44.97 0.70 8.58
C GLY A 417 -45.65 0.64 7.25
N TYR A 418 -44.92 1.07 6.22
CA TYR A 418 -45.22 0.85 4.81
C TYR A 418 -44.18 -0.10 4.24
N THR A 419 -44.65 -1.28 3.82
CA THR A 419 -43.77 -2.34 3.31
C THR A 419 -43.73 -2.30 1.81
N VAL A 420 -42.51 -2.32 1.25
CA VAL A 420 -42.24 -2.31 -0.18
C VAL A 420 -41.34 -3.49 -0.51
N ILE A 421 -41.61 -4.11 -1.66
CA ILE A 421 -40.70 -5.06 -2.28
C ILE A 421 -40.09 -4.41 -3.51
N GLY A 422 -38.78 -4.30 -3.55
CA GLY A 422 -38.03 -3.96 -4.76
C GLY A 422 -37.58 -5.23 -5.49
N MET A 423 -37.68 -5.24 -6.81
CA MET A 423 -37.30 -6.38 -7.61
C MET A 423 -36.47 -5.95 -8.82
N ASP A 424 -35.34 -6.61 -8.99
CA ASP A 424 -34.53 -6.58 -10.21
C ASP A 424 -34.68 -7.92 -10.93
N PRO A 425 -35.59 -8.05 -11.91
CA PRO A 425 -35.82 -9.29 -12.60
C PRO A 425 -34.86 -9.45 -13.78
N ALA A 426 -34.10 -10.52 -13.81
CA ALA A 426 -33.29 -10.92 -14.96
C ALA A 426 -33.72 -12.29 -15.47
N ILE A 427 -33.57 -12.56 -16.77
CA ILE A 427 -33.75 -13.90 -17.35
C ILE A 427 -32.42 -14.63 -17.44
N SER A 428 -31.35 -13.90 -17.66
CA SER A 428 -30.00 -14.44 -17.69
C SER A 428 -29.22 -13.85 -16.52
N GLY A 429 -28.63 -14.69 -15.68
CA GLY A 429 -27.91 -14.28 -14.50
C GLY A 429 -28.70 -14.49 -13.21
N HIS A 430 -28.93 -13.47 -12.43
CA HIS A 430 -29.63 -13.53 -11.14
C HIS A 430 -30.79 -12.54 -11.11
N ALA A 431 -31.92 -12.97 -10.56
CA ALA A 431 -33.00 -12.06 -10.19
C ALA A 431 -32.95 -11.79 -8.69
N ALA A 432 -33.12 -10.57 -8.28
CA ALA A 432 -33.05 -10.18 -6.87
C ALA A 432 -34.34 -9.55 -6.37
N PHE A 433 -34.65 -9.83 -5.11
CA PHE A 433 -35.78 -9.28 -4.39
C PHE A 433 -35.31 -8.75 -3.06
N VAL A 434 -35.78 -7.58 -2.65
CA VAL A 434 -35.57 -7.01 -1.32
C VAL A 434 -36.90 -6.53 -0.77
N ALA A 435 -37.28 -7.06 0.39
CA ALA A 435 -38.42 -6.56 1.15
C ALA A 435 -37.91 -5.61 2.23
N LEU A 436 -38.51 -4.43 2.36
CA LEU A 436 -38.23 -3.48 3.44
C LEU A 436 -39.52 -2.86 3.98
N THR A 437 -39.46 -2.39 5.22
CA THR A 437 -40.52 -1.60 5.85
C THR A 437 -39.97 -0.25 6.28
N TYR A 438 -40.57 0.83 5.81
CA TYR A 438 -40.40 2.15 6.40
C TYR A 438 -41.33 2.27 7.61
N ASN A 439 -40.78 2.37 8.82
CA ASN A 439 -41.54 2.54 10.07
C ASN A 439 -41.70 4.01 10.38
N ARG A 440 -42.95 4.50 10.41
CA ARG A 440 -43.29 5.90 10.67
C ARG A 440 -43.03 6.32 12.11
N VAL A 441 -43.00 5.37 13.04
CA VAL A 441 -42.88 5.66 14.47
C VAL A 441 -41.48 6.15 14.81
N ASP A 442 -40.45 5.54 14.21
CA ASP A 442 -39.05 5.84 14.50
C ASP A 442 -38.28 6.42 13.27
N GLY A 443 -38.95 6.52 12.12
CA GLY A 443 -38.37 7.07 10.88
C GLY A 443 -37.33 6.15 10.23
N ARG A 444 -37.25 4.87 10.63
CA ARG A 444 -36.28 3.92 10.12
C ARG A 444 -36.79 3.08 8.95
N ILE A 445 -35.84 2.64 8.16
CA ILE A 445 -36.06 1.65 7.08
C ILE A 445 -35.47 0.32 7.57
N TYR A 446 -36.32 -0.68 7.70
CA TYR A 446 -35.94 -2.02 8.09
C TYR A 446 -35.94 -2.94 6.90
N VAL A 447 -34.79 -3.43 6.46
CA VAL A 447 -34.73 -4.51 5.47
C VAL A 447 -35.21 -5.79 6.14
N LEU A 448 -36.22 -6.42 5.57
CA LEU A 448 -36.86 -7.63 6.13
C LEU A 448 -36.22 -8.90 5.60
N ASP A 449 -35.92 -8.94 4.31
CA ASP A 449 -35.36 -10.11 3.62
C ASP A 449 -34.73 -9.70 2.29
N CYS A 450 -33.84 -10.57 1.77
CA CYS A 450 -33.28 -10.48 0.45
C CYS A 450 -33.18 -11.87 -0.17
N ILE A 451 -33.51 -11.99 -1.45
CA ILE A 451 -33.24 -13.20 -2.27
C ILE A 451 -32.36 -12.79 -3.46
N ASN A 452 -31.33 -13.60 -3.70
CA ASN A 452 -30.52 -13.55 -4.92
C ASN A 452 -30.72 -14.89 -5.65
N MET A 453 -31.68 -14.89 -6.59
CA MET A 453 -32.14 -16.10 -7.28
C MET A 453 -31.23 -16.38 -8.48
N SER A 454 -30.53 -17.51 -8.48
CA SER A 454 -29.82 -18.03 -9.64
C SER A 454 -30.79 -18.72 -10.60
N GLU A 455 -30.50 -18.67 -11.91
CA GLU A 455 -31.30 -19.30 -12.96
C GLU A 455 -32.81 -18.96 -12.83
N PRO A 456 -33.16 -17.68 -12.86
CA PRO A 456 -34.54 -17.24 -12.72
C PRO A 456 -35.38 -17.64 -13.93
N THR A 457 -36.58 -18.11 -13.66
CA THR A 457 -37.63 -18.31 -14.67
C THR A 457 -38.82 -17.45 -14.31
N TYR A 458 -39.68 -17.15 -15.28
CA TYR A 458 -40.90 -16.37 -15.04
C TYR A 458 -41.74 -16.94 -13.90
N ASP A 459 -41.95 -18.28 -13.91
CA ASP A 459 -42.74 -18.95 -12.89
C ASP A 459 -42.11 -18.91 -11.50
N LYS A 460 -40.76 -19.07 -11.41
CA LYS A 460 -40.04 -18.94 -10.14
C LYS A 460 -40.20 -17.53 -9.57
N ILE A 461 -40.02 -16.50 -10.39
CA ILE A 461 -40.18 -15.11 -10.01
C ILE A 461 -41.62 -14.85 -9.55
N GLN A 462 -42.63 -15.28 -10.32
CA GLN A 462 -44.03 -15.09 -9.98
C GLN A 462 -44.41 -15.80 -8.68
N ASN A 463 -43.95 -17.04 -8.46
CA ASN A 463 -44.19 -17.75 -7.22
C ASN A 463 -43.54 -17.08 -6.02
N THR A 464 -42.31 -16.59 -6.15
CA THR A 464 -41.62 -15.84 -5.10
C THR A 464 -42.38 -14.54 -4.77
N LEU A 465 -42.89 -13.81 -5.77
CA LEU A 465 -43.71 -12.62 -5.54
C LEU A 465 -45.00 -12.94 -4.76
N LYS A 466 -45.66 -14.05 -5.12
CA LYS A 466 -46.87 -14.50 -4.40
C LYS A 466 -46.55 -14.91 -2.96
N GLU A 467 -45.50 -15.70 -2.74
CA GLU A 467 -45.06 -16.09 -1.40
C GLU A 467 -44.70 -14.88 -0.53
N TRP A 468 -43.94 -13.94 -1.09
CA TRP A 468 -43.53 -12.73 -0.40
C TRP A 468 -44.69 -11.76 -0.15
N THR A 469 -45.65 -11.71 -1.03
CA THR A 469 -46.89 -10.94 -0.85
C THR A 469 -47.66 -11.44 0.38
N VAL A 470 -47.82 -12.73 0.54
CA VAL A 470 -48.48 -13.34 1.71
C VAL A 470 -47.65 -13.14 2.99
N LYS A 471 -46.33 -13.34 2.90
CA LYS A 471 -45.41 -13.27 4.04
C LYS A 471 -45.22 -11.86 4.58
N TYR A 472 -44.94 -10.91 3.69
CA TYR A 472 -44.56 -9.53 4.09
C TYR A 472 -45.70 -8.52 3.99
N LYS A 473 -46.80 -8.86 3.33
CA LYS A 473 -47.98 -8.01 3.12
C LYS A 473 -47.59 -6.60 2.60
N PRO A 474 -46.85 -6.50 1.49
CA PRO A 474 -46.42 -5.23 0.96
C PRO A 474 -47.61 -4.42 0.49
N GLN A 475 -47.52 -3.10 0.53
CA GLN A 475 -48.44 -2.19 -0.10
C GLN A 475 -48.03 -1.95 -1.56
N GLU A 476 -46.75 -2.10 -1.87
CA GLU A 476 -46.25 -1.86 -3.22
C GLU A 476 -45.10 -2.82 -3.57
N ILE A 477 -45.10 -3.27 -4.84
CA ILE A 477 -43.98 -3.98 -5.45
C ILE A 477 -43.45 -3.09 -6.55
N ARG A 478 -42.16 -2.73 -6.51
CA ARG A 478 -41.49 -1.88 -7.50
C ARG A 478 -40.51 -2.69 -8.32
N ILE A 479 -40.72 -2.65 -9.66
CA ILE A 479 -39.97 -3.45 -10.63
C ILE A 479 -39.24 -2.54 -11.59
N GLU A 480 -38.00 -2.91 -11.98
CA GLU A 480 -37.29 -2.25 -13.10
C GLU A 480 -38.04 -2.49 -14.41
N ILE A 481 -38.13 -1.49 -15.28
CA ILE A 481 -38.70 -1.65 -16.64
C ILE A 481 -37.58 -1.79 -17.67
N ASN A 482 -37.38 -3.02 -18.12
CA ASN A 482 -36.65 -3.38 -19.34
C ASN A 482 -37.58 -4.22 -20.24
N ALA A 483 -37.15 -4.60 -21.44
CA ALA A 483 -38.03 -5.24 -22.42
C ALA A 483 -38.77 -6.52 -21.95
N PHE A 484 -38.16 -7.31 -21.04
CA PHE A 484 -38.77 -8.52 -20.47
C PHE A 484 -39.74 -8.23 -19.31
N GLN A 485 -39.51 -7.18 -18.60
CA GLN A 485 -40.28 -6.79 -17.40
C GLN A 485 -41.66 -6.29 -17.76
N LYS A 486 -41.88 -5.87 -19.01
CA LYS A 486 -43.23 -5.62 -19.57
C LYS A 486 -44.13 -6.84 -19.48
N ALA A 487 -43.56 -8.06 -19.45
CA ALA A 487 -44.34 -9.30 -19.27
C ALA A 487 -45.08 -9.33 -17.92
N PHE A 488 -44.47 -8.81 -16.85
CA PHE A 488 -45.10 -8.73 -15.53
C PHE A 488 -46.18 -7.64 -15.47
N GLU A 489 -45.99 -6.53 -16.18
CA GLU A 489 -47.01 -5.46 -16.28
C GLU A 489 -48.21 -5.89 -17.13
N LEU A 490 -48.00 -6.77 -18.09
CA LEU A 490 -49.05 -7.24 -19.02
C LEU A 490 -49.73 -8.53 -18.52
N ASP A 491 -49.26 -9.13 -17.42
CA ASP A 491 -49.88 -10.33 -16.82
C ASP A 491 -51.09 -9.92 -15.98
N ASP A 492 -52.27 -9.90 -16.62
CA ASP A 492 -53.54 -9.56 -15.96
C ASP A 492 -53.89 -10.52 -14.81
N ASN A 493 -53.47 -11.77 -14.85
CA ASN A 493 -53.69 -12.73 -13.78
C ASN A 493 -52.89 -12.39 -12.54
N LEU A 494 -51.59 -12.06 -12.71
CA LEU A 494 -50.74 -11.65 -11.61
C LEU A 494 -51.22 -10.30 -11.04
N ARG A 495 -51.54 -9.34 -11.88
CA ARG A 495 -52.04 -8.03 -11.46
C ARG A 495 -53.37 -8.15 -10.71
N GLY A 496 -54.32 -8.94 -11.24
CA GLY A 496 -55.58 -9.21 -10.56
C GLY A 496 -55.40 -9.88 -9.22
N TRP A 497 -54.46 -10.84 -9.11
CA TRP A 497 -54.14 -11.51 -7.88
C TRP A 497 -53.51 -10.54 -6.85
N LEU A 498 -52.53 -9.73 -7.23
CA LEU A 498 -51.93 -8.69 -6.41
C LEU A 498 -52.93 -7.65 -5.92
N ALA A 499 -53.82 -7.20 -6.83
CA ALA A 499 -54.90 -6.26 -6.50
C ALA A 499 -55.85 -6.85 -5.45
N GLY A 500 -56.14 -8.15 -5.50
CA GLY A 500 -56.94 -8.86 -4.49
C GLY A 500 -56.30 -8.82 -3.09
N TYR A 501 -54.98 -8.68 -2.99
CA TYR A 501 -54.24 -8.46 -1.74
C TYR A 501 -54.00 -6.99 -1.41
N GLY A 502 -54.54 -6.06 -2.22
CA GLY A 502 -54.32 -4.61 -2.03
C GLY A 502 -52.90 -4.15 -2.37
N VAL A 503 -52.15 -4.93 -3.15
CA VAL A 503 -50.78 -4.63 -3.54
C VAL A 503 -50.71 -3.90 -4.86
N ARG A 504 -50.07 -2.74 -4.88
CA ARG A 504 -49.78 -1.99 -6.10
C ARG A 504 -48.50 -2.51 -6.77
N LEU A 505 -48.59 -2.82 -8.06
CA LEU A 505 -47.43 -3.07 -8.90
C LEU A 505 -47.03 -1.77 -9.59
N SER A 506 -45.84 -1.27 -9.36
CA SER A 506 -45.30 -0.06 -9.96
C SER A 506 -43.97 -0.35 -10.65
N SER A 507 -43.71 0.41 -11.68
CA SER A 507 -42.52 0.23 -12.50
C SER A 507 -41.58 1.43 -12.38
N HIS A 508 -40.27 1.16 -12.47
CA HIS A 508 -39.24 2.19 -12.45
C HIS A 508 -38.36 2.09 -13.70
N HIS A 509 -38.21 3.21 -14.41
CA HIS A 509 -37.32 3.29 -15.57
C HIS A 509 -35.90 3.57 -15.12
N THR A 510 -35.00 2.61 -15.33
CA THR A 510 -33.58 2.75 -15.02
C THR A 510 -32.84 3.29 -16.23
N ASN A 511 -32.38 4.54 -16.13
CA ASN A 511 -31.53 5.21 -17.11
C ASN A 511 -30.19 5.59 -16.46
N LYS A 512 -29.63 6.73 -16.88
CA LYS A 512 -28.45 7.34 -16.23
C LYS A 512 -28.71 7.74 -14.77
N ASN A 513 -29.96 7.80 -14.33
CA ASN A 513 -30.38 8.13 -12.96
C ASN A 513 -29.81 7.20 -11.87
N LYS A 514 -29.52 5.94 -12.18
CA LYS A 514 -28.87 5.03 -11.21
C LYS A 514 -27.48 5.50 -10.77
N TRP A 515 -26.83 6.33 -11.57
CA TRP A 515 -25.51 6.89 -11.32
C TRP A 515 -25.57 8.31 -10.73
N ASP A 516 -26.76 8.86 -10.56
CA ASP A 516 -26.93 10.16 -9.97
C ASP A 516 -26.43 10.19 -8.53
N SER A 517 -25.66 11.23 -8.17
CA SER A 517 -25.06 11.37 -6.85
C SER A 517 -26.09 11.59 -5.74
N ASN A 518 -27.24 12.16 -6.07
CA ASN A 518 -28.26 12.55 -5.10
C ASN A 518 -29.38 11.51 -4.97
N PHE A 519 -29.74 10.84 -6.06
CA PHE A 519 -30.89 9.91 -6.11
C PHE A 519 -30.52 8.50 -6.54
N GLY A 520 -29.37 8.31 -7.13
CA GLY A 520 -28.89 7.01 -7.57
C GLY A 520 -28.51 6.09 -6.42
N ILE A 521 -27.95 4.95 -6.77
CA ILE A 521 -27.53 3.93 -5.80
C ILE A 521 -26.57 4.50 -4.76
N ALA A 522 -25.62 5.34 -5.19
CA ALA A 522 -24.63 6.00 -4.33
C ALA A 522 -25.27 6.77 -3.18
N SER A 523 -26.39 7.42 -3.43
CA SER A 523 -27.08 8.22 -2.41
C SER A 523 -27.62 7.40 -1.24
N MET A 524 -27.77 6.07 -1.39
CA MET A 524 -28.19 5.20 -0.30
C MET A 524 -27.14 5.11 0.82
N SER A 525 -25.88 5.43 0.53
CA SER A 525 -24.81 5.40 1.55
C SER A 525 -25.14 6.25 2.79
N ALA A 526 -25.82 7.38 2.58
CA ALA A 526 -26.27 8.26 3.67
C ALA A 526 -27.26 7.59 4.63
N LEU A 527 -27.91 6.49 4.24
CA LEU A 527 -28.84 5.76 5.08
C LEU A 527 -28.17 4.77 6.05
N PHE A 528 -26.92 4.42 5.80
CA PHE A 528 -26.19 3.40 6.56
C PHE A 528 -25.46 3.93 7.79
N GLY A 529 -25.52 5.21 8.09
CA GLY A 529 -24.83 5.80 9.22
C GLY A 529 -23.38 6.21 8.92
N THR A 530 -22.64 6.57 9.96
CA THR A 530 -21.28 7.09 9.85
C THR A 530 -20.33 6.39 10.79
N THR A 531 -19.03 6.50 10.53
CA THR A 531 -17.97 6.11 11.46
C THR A 531 -17.26 7.35 12.01
N ARG A 532 -16.85 7.28 13.27
CA ARG A 532 -15.96 8.26 13.89
C ARG A 532 -14.82 7.50 14.56
N GLU A 533 -13.58 7.86 14.22
CA GLU A 533 -12.38 7.18 14.73
C GLU A 533 -12.43 5.64 14.50
N GLY A 534 -12.92 5.24 13.32
CA GLY A 534 -13.08 3.82 12.97
C GLY A 534 -14.23 3.09 13.67
N LYS A 535 -14.96 3.75 14.58
CA LYS A 535 -16.11 3.16 15.30
C LYS A 535 -17.43 3.63 14.68
N PHE A 536 -18.33 2.68 14.42
CA PHE A 536 -19.67 2.95 13.94
C PHE A 536 -20.48 3.77 14.98
N GLN A 537 -21.25 4.77 14.52
CA GLN A 537 -21.93 5.73 15.39
C GLN A 537 -23.38 5.38 15.73
N ASP A 538 -23.89 4.24 15.28
CA ASP A 538 -25.30 3.80 15.49
C ASP A 538 -26.34 4.90 15.11
N ASN A 539 -26.05 5.57 13.99
CA ASN A 539 -26.90 6.65 13.45
C ASN A 539 -27.50 6.30 12.08
N ASN A 540 -27.58 5.02 11.76
CA ASN A 540 -28.16 4.52 10.52
C ASN A 540 -29.68 4.70 10.48
N ILE A 541 -30.18 5.13 9.33
CA ILE A 541 -31.62 5.17 9.02
C ILE A 541 -32.05 3.80 8.48
N LEU A 542 -31.19 3.13 7.72
CA LEU A 542 -31.43 1.79 7.19
C LEU A 542 -30.77 0.74 8.08
N GLU A 543 -31.54 -0.24 8.50
CA GLU A 543 -31.09 -1.38 9.31
C GLU A 543 -31.23 -2.68 8.51
N LEU A 544 -30.14 -3.46 8.48
CA LEU A 544 -30.12 -4.80 7.91
C LEU A 544 -30.38 -5.85 9.00
N PRO A 545 -31.03 -6.98 8.69
CA PRO A 545 -31.11 -8.11 9.61
C PRO A 545 -29.78 -8.84 9.69
N SER A 546 -29.62 -9.74 10.67
CA SER A 546 -28.51 -10.68 10.73
C SER A 546 -28.41 -11.48 9.43
N SER A 547 -27.21 -11.64 8.92
CA SER A 547 -26.93 -12.47 7.76
C SER A 547 -26.91 -13.98 8.06
N ASP A 548 -26.97 -14.37 9.35
CA ASP A 548 -26.96 -15.76 9.75
C ASP A 548 -28.18 -16.50 9.22
N GLY A 549 -27.93 -17.55 8.43
CA GLY A 549 -28.98 -18.37 7.83
C GLY A 549 -29.68 -17.73 6.62
N SER A 550 -29.21 -16.58 6.12
CA SER A 550 -29.75 -15.94 4.91
C SER A 550 -28.66 -15.68 3.86
N GLU A 551 -28.63 -16.50 2.82
CA GLU A 551 -27.71 -16.31 1.70
C GLU A 551 -28.01 -15.01 0.92
N GLY A 552 -29.28 -14.61 0.85
CA GLY A 552 -29.68 -13.35 0.21
C GLY A 552 -29.12 -12.12 0.93
N ILE A 553 -29.21 -12.07 2.26
CA ILE A 553 -28.64 -10.96 3.06
C ILE A 553 -27.11 -10.96 2.97
N LYS A 554 -26.45 -12.12 2.98
CA LYS A 554 -24.99 -12.20 2.74
C LYS A 554 -24.62 -11.62 1.38
N ALA A 555 -25.37 -12.01 0.32
CA ALA A 555 -25.16 -11.51 -1.03
C ALA A 555 -25.38 -9.99 -1.10
N LEU A 556 -26.43 -9.47 -0.48
CA LEU A 556 -26.71 -8.02 -0.43
C LEU A 556 -25.56 -7.25 0.26
N ILE A 557 -25.11 -7.71 1.44
CA ILE A 557 -23.99 -7.09 2.16
C ILE A 557 -22.73 -7.12 1.29
N GLN A 558 -22.41 -8.27 0.68
CA GLN A 558 -21.25 -8.40 -0.18
C GLN A 558 -21.34 -7.47 -1.41
N GLN A 559 -22.49 -7.40 -2.07
CA GLN A 559 -22.71 -6.52 -3.21
C GLN A 559 -22.62 -5.04 -2.83
N LEU A 560 -23.15 -4.63 -1.65
CA LEU A 560 -23.00 -3.26 -1.14
C LEU A 560 -21.54 -2.91 -0.93
N ILE A 561 -20.79 -3.74 -0.22
CA ILE A 561 -19.38 -3.50 0.09
C ILE A 561 -18.51 -3.40 -1.17
N THR A 562 -18.84 -4.21 -2.19
CA THR A 562 -18.08 -4.25 -3.46
C THR A 562 -18.63 -3.31 -4.53
N TRP A 563 -19.71 -2.60 -4.26
CA TRP A 563 -20.37 -1.76 -5.26
C TRP A 563 -19.52 -0.54 -5.65
N LYS A 564 -19.40 -0.32 -6.96
CA LYS A 564 -18.73 0.85 -7.57
C LYS A 564 -19.56 1.37 -8.72
N ALA A 565 -19.49 2.67 -9.01
CA ALA A 565 -20.27 3.31 -10.05
C ALA A 565 -20.02 2.75 -11.47
N ASP A 566 -18.84 2.20 -11.72
CA ASP A 566 -18.40 1.65 -13.01
C ASP A 566 -18.32 0.11 -13.04
N THR A 567 -18.77 -0.57 -11.98
CA THR A 567 -18.66 -2.03 -11.88
C THR A 567 -19.54 -2.73 -12.91
N ARG A 568 -18.93 -3.61 -13.69
CA ARG A 568 -19.60 -4.65 -14.49
C ARG A 568 -19.95 -5.89 -13.66
N GLY A 569 -19.86 -5.80 -12.32
CA GLY A 569 -20.09 -6.91 -11.39
C GLY A 569 -21.58 -7.18 -11.11
N LYS A 570 -21.85 -8.24 -10.34
CA LYS A 570 -23.20 -8.58 -9.87
C LYS A 570 -23.70 -7.50 -8.91
N THR A 571 -24.78 -6.81 -9.25
CA THR A 571 -25.38 -5.71 -8.46
C THR A 571 -26.87 -5.89 -8.23
N ASP A 572 -27.41 -7.06 -8.54
CA ASP A 572 -28.85 -7.33 -8.60
C ASP A 572 -29.54 -7.05 -7.25
N CYS A 573 -28.93 -7.47 -6.11
CA CYS A 573 -29.48 -7.21 -4.77
C CYS A 573 -29.44 -5.72 -4.41
N VAL A 574 -28.38 -5.00 -4.82
CA VAL A 574 -28.25 -3.56 -4.58
C VAL A 574 -29.28 -2.79 -5.41
N MET A 575 -29.54 -3.22 -6.65
CA MET A 575 -30.57 -2.67 -7.50
C MET A 575 -31.97 -2.88 -6.91
N ALA A 576 -32.27 -4.11 -6.46
CA ALA A 576 -33.55 -4.42 -5.81
C ALA A 576 -33.74 -3.60 -4.52
N LEU A 577 -32.68 -3.43 -3.71
CA LEU A 577 -32.72 -2.55 -2.54
C LEU A 577 -33.01 -1.09 -2.95
N TRP A 578 -32.33 -0.60 -3.97
CA TRP A 578 -32.50 0.78 -4.44
C TRP A 578 -33.95 1.06 -4.89
N PHE A 579 -34.59 0.16 -5.64
CA PHE A 579 -36.00 0.33 -6.05
C PHE A 579 -36.93 0.43 -4.84
N ALA A 580 -36.71 -0.38 -3.82
CA ALA A 580 -37.51 -0.32 -2.59
C ALA A 580 -37.23 0.96 -1.79
N VAL A 581 -35.97 1.42 -1.73
CA VAL A 581 -35.55 2.64 -1.02
C VAL A 581 -36.10 3.90 -1.67
N ILE A 582 -36.15 3.97 -3.00
CA ILE A 582 -36.78 5.11 -3.71
C ILE A 582 -38.20 5.33 -3.16
N ARG A 583 -38.98 4.26 -3.05
CA ARG A 583 -40.36 4.38 -2.53
C ARG A 583 -40.39 4.79 -1.06
N ALA A 584 -39.52 4.26 -0.24
CA ALA A 584 -39.41 4.66 1.16
C ALA A 584 -39.12 6.16 1.29
N ARG A 585 -38.23 6.69 0.45
CA ARG A 585 -37.92 8.13 0.40
C ARG A 585 -39.11 8.97 0.00
N GLU A 586 -39.85 8.58 -1.05
CA GLU A 586 -41.07 9.25 -1.46
C GLU A 586 -42.10 9.33 -0.32
N LEU A 587 -42.20 8.28 0.50
CA LEU A 587 -43.11 8.27 1.67
C LEU A 587 -42.62 9.19 2.80
N ILE A 588 -41.31 9.29 3.00
CA ILE A 588 -40.71 10.21 3.96
C ILE A 588 -41.02 11.65 3.56
N GLN A 589 -40.90 11.98 2.25
CA GLN A 589 -41.13 13.31 1.69
C GLN A 589 -42.59 13.74 1.73
N SER A 590 -43.53 12.83 1.47
CA SER A 590 -44.95 13.17 1.33
C SER A 590 -45.62 13.67 2.63
N GLY A 591 -44.82 14.06 3.61
CA GLY A 591 -45.30 14.84 4.75
C GLY A 591 -46.17 14.05 5.74
N THR A 592 -46.05 12.74 5.78
CA THR A 592 -46.59 11.96 6.88
C THR A 592 -45.83 12.41 8.12
N LYS A 593 -46.43 13.27 8.95
CA LYS A 593 -45.83 13.83 10.17
C LYS A 593 -45.19 12.69 10.96
N VAL A 594 -43.86 12.57 10.87
CA VAL A 594 -43.10 11.76 11.81
C VAL A 594 -43.14 12.54 13.10
N THR A 595 -43.90 12.08 14.06
CA THR A 595 -43.79 12.59 15.41
C THR A 595 -42.50 11.96 15.96
N PRO A 596 -41.46 12.75 16.21
CA PRO A 596 -40.21 12.17 16.72
C PRO A 596 -40.51 11.61 18.10
N TYR A 597 -40.50 10.31 18.25
CA TYR A 597 -40.48 9.72 19.57
C TYR A 597 -39.07 9.93 20.11
N LEU A 598 -38.97 10.81 21.10
CA LEU A 598 -37.76 11.16 21.82
C LEU A 598 -37.24 9.96 22.62
N ASN A 599 -36.67 9.00 21.93
CA ASN A 599 -35.68 8.14 22.53
C ASN A 599 -34.32 8.72 22.15
N ASN A 600 -33.44 8.95 23.11
CA ASN A 600 -32.13 9.61 22.99
C ASN A 600 -31.15 9.10 21.91
N ARG A 601 -31.59 8.28 20.96
CA ARG A 601 -30.82 7.70 19.88
C ARG A 601 -30.96 8.41 18.53
N TRP A 602 -31.93 9.37 18.37
CA TRP A 602 -32.27 9.90 17.03
C TRP A 602 -32.10 11.41 17.00
N ALA A 603 -31.39 11.84 15.98
CA ALA A 603 -31.34 13.24 15.62
C ALA A 603 -32.71 13.70 15.08
N THR A 604 -33.17 14.89 15.48
CA THR A 604 -34.27 15.59 14.81
C THR A 604 -33.88 15.85 13.35
N ARG A 605 -34.87 16.13 12.47
CA ARG A 605 -34.61 16.51 11.08
C ARG A 605 -33.52 17.58 10.98
N ALA A 606 -33.60 18.63 11.80
CA ALA A 606 -32.59 19.69 11.87
C ALA A 606 -31.18 19.17 12.28
N GLN A 607 -31.11 18.19 13.16
CA GLN A 607 -29.84 17.56 13.55
C GLN A 607 -29.31 16.62 12.47
N MET A 608 -30.17 16.00 11.65
CA MET A 608 -29.76 15.24 10.46
C MET A 608 -29.25 16.18 9.36
N GLU A 609 -29.95 17.29 9.08
CA GLU A 609 -29.51 18.33 8.14
C GLU A 609 -28.16 18.92 8.54
N GLN A 610 -27.98 19.21 9.83
CA GLN A 610 -26.73 19.75 10.37
C GLN A 610 -25.59 18.71 10.39
N ARG A 611 -25.90 17.43 10.62
CA ARG A 611 -24.91 16.34 10.71
C ARG A 611 -24.40 15.88 9.34
N TYR A 612 -25.21 15.96 8.33
CA TYR A 612 -24.87 15.47 6.99
C TYR A 612 -24.52 16.60 6.03
N LEU A 613 -24.59 17.88 6.44
CA LEU A 613 -24.51 19.05 5.55
C LEU A 613 -25.47 18.92 4.33
N ILE A 614 -26.57 18.21 4.51
CA ILE A 614 -27.59 17.97 3.51
C ILE A 614 -28.82 18.73 3.95
N ASN A 615 -29.19 19.77 3.21
CA ASN A 615 -30.53 20.30 3.30
C ASN A 615 -31.46 19.26 2.67
N LEU A 616 -32.16 18.48 3.49
CA LEU A 616 -33.07 17.44 2.98
C LEU A 616 -34.19 18.02 2.13
N ASP A 617 -34.57 19.30 2.31
CA ASP A 617 -35.55 19.99 1.46
C ASP A 617 -34.96 20.35 0.10
N ASP A 618 -33.72 20.84 0.02
CA ASP A 618 -33.05 21.16 -1.24
C ASP A 618 -32.63 19.89 -2.01
N ALA A 619 -32.18 18.87 -1.29
CA ALA A 619 -31.82 17.59 -1.92
C ALA A 619 -33.00 16.86 -2.53
N PHE A 620 -34.20 17.16 -2.06
CA PHE A 620 -35.41 16.43 -2.44
C PHE A 620 -36.47 17.26 -3.20
N SER A 621 -36.47 18.61 -3.14
CA SER A 621 -37.57 19.42 -3.67
C SER A 621 -37.35 20.01 -5.06
N GLU A 622 -36.16 20.43 -5.42
CA GLU A 622 -35.97 21.15 -6.69
C GLU A 622 -35.82 20.27 -7.94
N GLN A 623 -35.34 19.03 -7.82
CA GLN A 623 -35.11 18.17 -8.99
C GLN A 623 -36.23 17.16 -9.27
N TRP A 624 -37.16 16.92 -8.33
CA TRP A 624 -38.26 15.99 -8.56
C TRP A 624 -39.38 16.60 -9.41
N SER A 625 -39.56 17.91 -9.35
CA SER A 625 -40.54 18.61 -10.21
C SER A 625 -40.11 18.61 -11.69
N GLU A 626 -38.82 18.55 -12.00
CA GLU A 626 -38.33 18.48 -13.39
C GLU A 626 -38.36 17.06 -13.99
N ILE A 627 -38.37 16.01 -13.13
CA ILE A 627 -38.33 14.61 -13.60
C ILE A 627 -39.74 14.01 -13.73
N TYR A 628 -40.73 14.51 -12.98
CA TYR A 628 -42.07 13.93 -12.88
C TYR A 628 -43.22 14.96 -13.11
N GLY A 629 -42.89 16.20 -13.55
CA GLY A 629 -43.86 17.21 -13.96
C GLY A 629 -44.44 16.97 -15.35
#